data_628a1ecb74ac5a47218209a99bab9863
#
_entry.id   628a1ecb74ac5a47218209a99bab9863
#
_cell.length_a   1.000
_cell.length_b   1.000
_cell.length_c   1.000
_cell.angle_alpha   90.00
_cell.angle_beta   90.00
_cell.angle_gamma   90.00
#
_symmetry.space_group_name_H-M   'P 1'
#
loop_
_entity.id
_entity.type
_entity.pdbx_description
1 polymer ?
#
loop_
_entity_poly.entity_id
_entity_poly.type
_entity_poly.pdbx_seq_one_letter_code
_entity_poly.pdbx_strand_id
1 'polypeptide(L)'
;MAMTRQTARSIVERCAAVPPDVIWPLRVDQYHAMIHMGILTDDDPVELLEGWLVAKMPKNPLHRAVTRLIRQGLERLVPAEWYVDSQEPITTDDSEPEPDVVVVRGETRHYLDRHPGPNDVGLVIEVADTTLQRDRGFKKRLYARAGIPVYWIVNLSDNQCEVYTEPSGPEPQPDYRQRQDYGASDVIPVVLAGVEVGRMAVREFLP
;
A
#
# COMPACT_ATOMS: atom_id res chain seq x y z
N MET A 1 -16.83 8.04 -22.00
CA MET A 1 -17.58 6.82 -22.40
C MET A 1 -17.00 5.68 -21.58
N ALA A 2 -17.70 5.24 -20.51
CA ALA A 2 -17.18 4.23 -19.60
C ALA A 2 -17.03 2.88 -20.32
N MET A 3 -15.84 2.30 -20.28
CA MET A 3 -15.56 0.95 -20.80
C MET A 3 -16.39 -0.08 -20.03
N THR A 4 -17.13 -0.94 -20.71
CA THR A 4 -17.88 -2.01 -20.05
C THR A 4 -16.91 -3.05 -19.47
N ARG A 5 -17.27 -3.67 -18.31
CA ARG A 5 -16.46 -4.73 -17.66
C ARG A 5 -16.06 -5.87 -18.62
N GLN A 6 -16.89 -6.18 -19.60
CA GLN A 6 -16.63 -7.22 -20.60
C GLN A 6 -15.53 -6.81 -21.61
N THR A 7 -15.48 -5.52 -21.99
CA THR A 7 -14.43 -4.97 -22.86
C THR A 7 -13.08 -4.95 -22.13
N ALA A 8 -13.06 -4.56 -20.85
CA ALA A 8 -11.83 -4.57 -20.02
C ALA A 8 -11.27 -5.99 -19.86
N ARG A 9 -12.11 -7.00 -19.57
CA ARG A 9 -11.69 -8.40 -19.44
C ARG A 9 -11.08 -8.95 -20.74
N SER A 10 -11.68 -8.66 -21.89
CA SER A 10 -11.16 -9.05 -23.21
C SER A 10 -9.81 -8.39 -23.54
N ILE A 11 -9.55 -7.17 -23.06
CA ILE A 11 -8.26 -6.50 -23.23
C ILE A 11 -7.20 -7.16 -22.35
N VAL A 12 -7.50 -7.42 -21.09
CA VAL A 12 -6.58 -8.07 -20.14
C VAL A 12 -6.17 -9.47 -20.62
N GLU A 13 -7.12 -10.26 -21.11
CA GLU A 13 -6.83 -11.58 -21.70
C GLU A 13 -5.90 -11.50 -22.92
N ARG A 14 -6.00 -10.46 -23.72
CA ARG A 14 -5.09 -10.22 -24.86
C ARG A 14 -3.72 -9.71 -24.42
N CYS A 15 -3.66 -8.89 -23.38
CA CYS A 15 -2.40 -8.40 -22.83
C CYS A 15 -1.55 -9.52 -22.20
N ALA A 16 -2.17 -10.57 -21.66
CA ALA A 16 -1.46 -11.74 -21.12
C ALA A 16 -0.64 -12.50 -22.19
N ALA A 17 -0.91 -12.27 -23.46
CA ALA A 17 -0.18 -12.86 -24.59
C ALA A 17 0.99 -11.97 -25.10
N VAL A 18 1.17 -10.77 -24.57
CA VAL A 18 2.27 -9.87 -24.96
C VAL A 18 3.54 -10.29 -24.22
N PRO A 19 4.65 -10.59 -24.93
CA PRO A 19 5.91 -10.90 -24.27
C PRO A 19 6.38 -9.74 -23.39
N PRO A 20 6.90 -10.01 -22.17
CA PRO A 20 7.31 -8.96 -21.24
C PRO A 20 8.37 -7.99 -21.78
N ASP A 21 9.25 -8.47 -22.63
CA ASP A 21 10.35 -7.71 -23.26
C ASP A 21 9.89 -6.67 -24.31
N VAL A 22 8.65 -6.75 -24.77
CA VAL A 22 8.07 -5.76 -25.69
C VAL A 22 7.17 -4.73 -24.99
N ILE A 23 7.01 -4.85 -23.66
CA ILE A 23 6.19 -3.94 -22.88
C ILE A 23 7.07 -2.77 -22.39
N TRP A 24 6.59 -1.55 -22.63
CA TRP A 24 7.26 -0.34 -22.14
C TRP A 24 6.61 0.10 -20.82
N PRO A 25 7.31 -0.04 -19.68
CA PRO A 25 6.78 0.43 -18.40
C PRO A 25 6.80 1.96 -18.33
N LEU A 26 5.81 2.54 -17.67
CA LEU A 26 5.79 3.96 -17.35
C LEU A 26 6.79 4.24 -16.22
N ARG A 27 7.47 5.39 -16.32
CA ARG A 27 8.21 5.95 -15.20
C ARG A 27 7.31 6.86 -14.36
N VAL A 28 7.69 7.09 -13.11
CA VAL A 28 6.97 7.96 -12.17
C VAL A 28 6.84 9.39 -12.73
N ASP A 29 7.90 9.93 -13.34
CA ASP A 29 7.87 11.27 -13.94
C ASP A 29 6.86 11.37 -15.11
N GLN A 30 6.70 10.31 -15.88
CA GLN A 30 5.68 10.25 -16.95
C GLN A 30 4.26 10.17 -16.36
N TYR A 31 4.09 9.38 -15.29
CA TYR A 31 2.82 9.30 -14.57
C TYR A 31 2.42 10.65 -14.00
N HIS A 32 3.34 11.35 -13.32
CA HIS A 32 3.11 12.72 -12.83
C HIS A 32 2.78 13.71 -13.97
N ALA A 33 3.47 13.60 -15.11
CA ALA A 33 3.15 14.42 -16.27
C ALA A 33 1.73 14.16 -16.80
N MET A 34 1.26 12.91 -16.80
CA MET A 34 -0.12 12.57 -17.21
C MET A 34 -1.15 13.21 -16.26
N ILE A 35 -0.89 13.20 -14.95
CA ILE A 35 -1.75 13.86 -13.95
C ILE A 35 -1.72 15.38 -14.15
N HIS A 36 -0.54 15.97 -14.26
CA HIS A 36 -0.39 17.43 -14.43
C HIS A 36 -1.06 17.95 -15.71
N MET A 37 -1.05 17.17 -16.78
CA MET A 37 -1.72 17.51 -18.05
C MET A 37 -3.20 17.18 -18.08
N GLY A 38 -3.77 16.62 -17.00
CA GLY A 38 -5.17 16.20 -16.92
C GLY A 38 -5.53 15.01 -17.80
N ILE A 39 -4.55 14.18 -18.18
CA ILE A 39 -4.76 12.90 -18.88
C ILE A 39 -5.27 11.86 -17.89
N LEU A 40 -4.72 11.87 -16.67
CA LEU A 40 -5.24 11.14 -15.52
C LEU A 40 -5.79 12.16 -14.52
N THR A 41 -6.92 11.85 -13.92
CA THR A 41 -7.66 12.70 -12.99
C THR A 41 -8.13 11.88 -11.79
N ASP A 42 -8.69 12.53 -10.78
CA ASP A 42 -9.29 11.87 -9.60
C ASP A 42 -10.43 10.90 -9.97
N ASP A 43 -11.03 11.05 -11.18
CA ASP A 43 -12.05 10.14 -11.69
C ASP A 43 -11.47 8.83 -12.27
N ASP A 44 -10.15 8.75 -12.46
CA ASP A 44 -9.46 7.59 -12.97
C ASP A 44 -8.97 6.73 -11.79
N PRO A 45 -9.66 5.62 -11.44
CA PRO A 45 -9.33 4.82 -10.26
C PRO A 45 -8.10 3.94 -10.53
N VAL A 46 -6.93 4.55 -10.71
CA VAL A 46 -5.66 3.86 -11.00
C VAL A 46 -4.55 4.30 -10.05
N GLU A 47 -3.58 3.43 -9.84
CA GLU A 47 -2.30 3.69 -9.18
C GLU A 47 -1.16 3.19 -10.08
N LEU A 48 0.04 3.74 -9.98
CA LEU A 48 1.21 3.26 -10.71
C LEU A 48 1.93 2.22 -9.87
N LEU A 49 2.01 0.97 -10.37
CA LEU A 49 2.72 -0.11 -9.70
C LEU A 49 3.68 -0.79 -10.68
N GLU A 50 4.98 -0.76 -10.40
CA GLU A 50 6.06 -1.33 -11.24
C GLU A 50 5.95 -0.90 -12.72
N GLY A 51 5.63 0.38 -12.93
CA GLY A 51 5.44 0.94 -14.26
C GLY A 51 4.08 0.64 -14.93
N TRP A 52 3.13 0.01 -14.23
CA TRP A 52 1.80 -0.29 -14.74
C TRP A 52 0.73 0.59 -14.11
N LEU A 53 -0.22 1.05 -14.93
CA LEU A 53 -1.46 1.63 -14.41
C LEU A 53 -2.38 0.48 -13.97
N VAL A 54 -2.52 0.33 -12.68
CA VAL A 54 -3.30 -0.74 -12.04
C VAL A 54 -4.60 -0.18 -11.49
N ALA A 55 -5.73 -0.81 -11.83
CA ALA A 55 -7.02 -0.37 -11.33
C ALA A 55 -7.16 -0.56 -9.82
N LYS A 56 -7.56 0.50 -9.13
CA LYS A 56 -7.95 0.46 -7.71
C LYS A 56 -9.29 -0.29 -7.57
N MET A 57 -9.39 -1.08 -6.52
CA MET A 57 -10.63 -1.82 -6.23
C MET A 57 -11.60 -0.96 -5.41
N PRO A 58 -12.90 -0.99 -5.68
CA PRO A 58 -13.89 -0.31 -4.85
C PRO A 58 -13.86 -0.84 -3.42
N LYS A 59 -13.94 0.08 -2.45
CA LYS A 59 -13.91 -0.23 -1.02
C LYS A 59 -15.33 -0.41 -0.49
N ASN A 60 -15.60 -1.55 0.14
CA ASN A 60 -16.87 -1.81 0.81
C ASN A 60 -16.93 -1.14 2.21
N PRO A 61 -18.12 -1.11 2.87
CA PRO A 61 -18.26 -0.47 4.18
C PRO A 61 -17.35 -1.03 5.27
N LEU A 62 -17.13 -2.36 5.31
CA LEU A 62 -16.27 -3.00 6.31
C LEU A 62 -14.81 -2.57 6.14
N HIS A 63 -14.28 -2.63 4.92
CA HIS A 63 -12.95 -2.14 4.58
C HIS A 63 -12.74 -0.69 5.07
N ARG A 64 -13.68 0.21 4.75
CA ARG A 64 -13.60 1.62 5.16
C ARG A 64 -13.62 1.79 6.69
N ALA A 65 -14.46 1.01 7.39
CA ALA A 65 -14.55 1.06 8.85
C ALA A 65 -13.24 0.60 9.50
N VAL A 66 -12.70 -0.52 9.05
CA VAL A 66 -11.42 -1.08 9.53
C VAL A 66 -10.26 -0.13 9.27
N THR A 67 -10.12 0.40 8.05
CA THR A 67 -9.11 1.41 7.71
C THR A 67 -9.16 2.59 8.67
N ARG A 68 -10.37 3.11 8.95
CA ARG A 68 -10.56 4.24 9.87
C ARG A 68 -10.19 3.90 11.32
N LEU A 69 -10.58 2.72 11.81
CA LEU A 69 -10.25 2.27 13.17
C LEU A 69 -8.75 2.12 13.37
N ILE A 70 -8.03 1.55 12.38
CA ILE A 70 -6.57 1.43 12.38
C ILE A 70 -5.93 2.81 12.43
N ARG A 71 -6.31 3.71 11.54
CA ARG A 71 -5.81 5.08 11.50
C ARG A 71 -5.97 5.76 12.86
N GLN A 72 -7.18 5.74 13.44
CA GLN A 72 -7.47 6.35 14.75
C GLN A 72 -6.68 5.69 15.89
N GLY A 73 -6.43 4.38 15.81
CA GLY A 73 -5.60 3.66 16.77
C GLY A 73 -4.14 4.12 16.71
N LEU A 74 -3.57 4.18 15.51
CA LEU A 74 -2.20 4.62 15.28
C LEU A 74 -1.98 6.09 15.63
N GLU A 75 -2.91 6.99 15.30
CA GLU A 75 -2.83 8.42 15.65
C GLU A 75 -2.66 8.67 17.17
N ARG A 76 -3.11 7.73 18.02
CA ARG A 76 -2.93 7.80 19.48
C ARG A 76 -1.58 7.26 19.97
N LEU A 77 -0.89 6.48 19.12
CA LEU A 77 0.33 5.77 19.50
C LEU A 77 1.59 6.38 18.91
N VAL A 78 1.49 6.95 17.71
CA VAL A 78 2.66 7.50 17.03
C VAL A 78 3.19 8.75 17.74
N PRO A 79 4.50 8.84 17.97
CA PRO A 79 5.10 10.04 18.55
C PRO A 79 5.08 11.22 17.58
N ALA A 80 5.30 12.44 18.09
CA ALA A 80 5.12 13.70 17.36
C ALA A 80 5.99 13.85 16.10
N GLU A 81 7.08 13.10 16.00
CA GLU A 81 7.94 13.05 14.80
C GLU A 81 7.38 12.16 13.66
N TRP A 82 6.19 11.58 13.86
CA TRP A 82 5.49 10.77 12.88
C TRP A 82 4.03 11.23 12.77
N TYR A 83 3.43 11.06 11.60
CA TYR A 83 1.99 11.23 11.41
C TYR A 83 1.40 10.04 10.64
N VAL A 84 0.10 9.86 10.78
CA VAL A 84 -0.64 8.80 10.09
C VAL A 84 -1.44 9.40 8.96
N ASP A 85 -1.26 8.85 7.77
CA ASP A 85 -2.06 9.20 6.59
C ASP A 85 -2.83 8.00 6.04
N SER A 86 -3.78 8.25 5.15
CA SER A 86 -4.67 7.21 4.65
C SER A 86 -5.06 7.50 3.22
N GLN A 87 -4.79 6.53 2.33
CA GLN A 87 -5.12 6.60 0.91
C GLN A 87 -4.39 7.73 0.17
N GLU A 88 -3.24 8.11 0.69
CA GLU A 88 -2.34 9.08 0.09
C GLU A 88 -1.14 8.36 -0.54
N PRO A 89 -0.61 8.85 -1.67
CA PRO A 89 0.45 8.16 -2.39
C PRO A 89 1.80 8.20 -1.66
N ILE A 90 2.58 7.15 -1.86
CA ILE A 90 4.01 7.12 -1.55
C ILE A 90 4.78 6.86 -2.85
N THR A 91 5.80 7.67 -3.13
CA THR A 91 6.57 7.56 -4.37
C THR A 91 7.81 6.70 -4.17
N THR A 92 7.94 5.63 -4.95
CA THR A 92 9.13 4.79 -5.04
C THR A 92 9.83 4.99 -6.40
N ASP A 93 10.88 4.23 -6.71
CA ASP A 93 11.64 4.39 -7.95
C ASP A 93 10.80 4.18 -9.21
N ASP A 94 9.82 3.26 -9.17
CA ASP A 94 9.02 2.84 -10.33
C ASP A 94 7.52 2.72 -10.04
N SER A 95 7.09 3.16 -8.87
CA SER A 95 5.72 2.96 -8.41
C SER A 95 5.24 4.14 -7.56
N GLU A 96 3.92 4.33 -7.57
CA GLU A 96 3.25 5.28 -6.69
C GLU A 96 1.96 4.63 -6.15
N PRO A 97 2.12 3.67 -5.20
CA PRO A 97 0.99 3.04 -4.53
C PRO A 97 0.30 4.01 -3.57
N GLU A 98 -1.02 3.80 -3.38
CA GLU A 98 -1.83 4.48 -2.37
C GLU A 98 -2.25 3.47 -1.29
N PRO A 99 -1.45 3.28 -0.24
CA PRO A 99 -1.79 2.35 0.83
C PRO A 99 -3.03 2.78 1.60
N ASP A 100 -3.76 1.83 2.19
CA ASP A 100 -4.93 2.15 2.99
C ASP A 100 -4.58 2.98 4.23
N VAL A 101 -3.44 2.69 4.88
CA VAL A 101 -2.87 3.50 5.96
C VAL A 101 -1.33 3.49 5.84
N VAL A 102 -0.73 4.63 6.10
CA VAL A 102 0.73 4.80 6.14
C VAL A 102 1.14 5.63 7.34
N VAL A 103 2.28 5.29 7.95
CA VAL A 103 2.92 6.10 9.01
C VAL A 103 4.16 6.73 8.43
N VAL A 104 4.16 8.05 8.39
CA VAL A 104 5.18 8.87 7.72
C VAL A 104 5.95 9.71 8.74
N ARG A 105 7.26 9.84 8.55
CA ARG A 105 8.14 10.64 9.38
C ARG A 105 7.99 12.12 9.10
N GLY A 106 8.03 12.96 10.14
CA GLY A 106 8.01 14.40 10.04
C GLY A 106 6.60 14.99 10.11
N GLU A 107 6.41 16.12 9.47
CA GLU A 107 5.16 16.86 9.41
C GLU A 107 4.67 16.95 7.96
N THR A 108 3.38 17.07 7.75
CA THR A 108 2.76 17.24 6.42
C THR A 108 3.41 18.37 5.61
N ARG A 109 3.92 19.41 6.27
CA ARG A 109 4.62 20.53 5.60
C ARG A 109 5.91 20.15 4.89
N HIS A 110 6.53 19.02 5.24
CA HIS A 110 7.73 18.51 4.57
C HIS A 110 7.43 17.91 3.19
N TYR A 111 6.14 17.72 2.87
CA TYR A 111 5.66 17.01 1.68
C TYR A 111 4.78 17.89 0.77
N LEU A 112 4.97 19.23 0.81
CA LEU A 112 4.21 20.16 -0.04
C LEU A 112 4.59 20.07 -1.53
N ASP A 113 5.83 19.67 -1.82
CA ASP A 113 6.37 19.61 -3.19
C ASP A 113 6.64 18.19 -3.69
N ARG A 114 6.44 17.19 -2.85
CA ARG A 114 6.62 15.76 -3.18
C ARG A 114 5.80 14.86 -2.26
N HIS A 115 5.50 13.67 -2.70
CA HIS A 115 5.00 12.62 -1.81
C HIS A 115 6.11 12.04 -0.93
N PRO A 116 5.78 11.39 0.21
CA PRO A 116 6.74 10.63 1.00
C PRO A 116 7.41 9.54 0.15
N GLY A 117 8.71 9.35 0.35
CA GLY A 117 9.45 8.23 -0.24
C GLY A 117 9.69 7.11 0.77
N PRO A 118 10.33 5.99 0.37
CA PRO A 118 10.54 4.83 1.23
C PRO A 118 11.27 5.15 2.55
N ASN A 119 12.23 6.09 2.53
CA ASN A 119 12.98 6.49 3.72
C ASN A 119 12.16 7.33 4.72
N ASP A 120 11.03 7.86 4.27
CA ASP A 120 10.12 8.66 5.08
C ASP A 120 9.05 7.78 5.75
N VAL A 121 8.91 6.52 5.33
CA VAL A 121 7.83 5.61 5.74
C VAL A 121 8.31 4.65 6.82
N GLY A 122 7.58 4.58 7.94
CA GLY A 122 7.84 3.63 9.02
C GLY A 122 6.98 2.37 8.97
N LEU A 123 5.77 2.48 8.45
CA LEU A 123 4.79 1.40 8.40
C LEU A 123 3.81 1.62 7.24
N VAL A 124 3.55 0.58 6.48
CA VAL A 124 2.47 0.52 5.47
C VAL A 124 1.45 -0.54 5.86
N ILE A 125 0.17 -0.26 5.69
CA ILE A 125 -0.93 -1.18 5.97
C ILE A 125 -1.90 -1.22 4.79
N GLU A 126 -2.22 -2.43 4.34
CA GLU A 126 -3.28 -2.71 3.39
C GLU A 126 -4.40 -3.50 4.08
N VAL A 127 -5.64 -3.10 3.84
CA VAL A 127 -6.83 -3.80 4.34
C VAL A 127 -7.35 -4.70 3.22
N ALA A 128 -7.14 -6.00 3.34
CA ALA A 128 -7.42 -6.98 2.32
C ALA A 128 -8.77 -7.68 2.53
N ASP A 129 -9.67 -7.53 1.59
CA ASP A 129 -10.88 -8.35 1.44
C ASP A 129 -10.76 -9.23 0.18
N THR A 130 -11.09 -8.69 -0.98
CA THR A 130 -10.94 -9.38 -2.27
C THR A 130 -9.56 -9.23 -2.90
N THR A 131 -8.71 -8.39 -2.33
CA THR A 131 -7.36 -8.04 -2.83
C THR A 131 -6.24 -8.88 -2.22
N LEU A 132 -6.50 -9.78 -1.28
CA LEU A 132 -5.52 -10.49 -0.47
C LEU A 132 -4.35 -11.10 -1.27
N GLN A 133 -4.63 -11.71 -2.42
CA GLN A 133 -3.59 -12.32 -3.26
C GLN A 133 -2.66 -11.25 -3.89
N ARG A 134 -3.22 -10.09 -4.26
CA ARG A 134 -2.44 -8.96 -4.76
C ARG A 134 -1.56 -8.36 -3.66
N ASP A 135 -2.11 -8.22 -2.46
CA ASP A 135 -1.43 -7.63 -1.31
C ASP A 135 -0.32 -8.56 -0.79
N ARG A 136 -0.56 -9.89 -0.71
CA ARG A 136 0.47 -10.90 -0.38
C ARG A 136 1.53 -11.12 -1.48
N GLY A 137 1.22 -10.82 -2.72
CA GLY A 137 2.13 -11.01 -3.86
C GLY A 137 2.75 -9.70 -4.32
N PHE A 138 2.01 -8.96 -5.13
CA PHE A 138 2.52 -7.82 -5.87
C PHE A 138 2.91 -6.64 -4.95
N LYS A 139 2.00 -6.19 -4.08
CA LYS A 139 2.28 -5.07 -3.17
C LYS A 139 3.34 -5.43 -2.13
N LYS A 140 3.30 -6.64 -1.55
CA LYS A 140 4.34 -7.11 -0.62
C LYS A 140 5.73 -7.05 -1.26
N ARG A 141 5.87 -7.55 -2.50
CA ARG A 141 7.12 -7.48 -3.26
C ARG A 141 7.58 -6.05 -3.51
N LEU A 142 6.67 -5.17 -3.91
CA LEU A 142 6.94 -3.77 -4.15
C LEU A 142 7.47 -3.08 -2.89
N TYR A 143 6.77 -3.22 -1.76
CA TYR A 143 7.17 -2.62 -0.50
C TYR A 143 8.49 -3.19 0.04
N ALA A 144 8.71 -4.51 -0.09
CA ALA A 144 9.97 -5.15 0.29
C ALA A 144 11.15 -4.64 -0.54
N ARG A 145 10.97 -4.49 -1.88
CA ARG A 145 11.98 -3.93 -2.78
C ARG A 145 12.33 -2.50 -2.44
N ALA A 146 11.32 -1.70 -2.12
CA ALA A 146 11.49 -0.31 -1.71
C ALA A 146 12.14 -0.16 -0.32
N GLY A 147 12.28 -1.26 0.45
CA GLY A 147 12.87 -1.23 1.79
C GLY A 147 11.94 -0.69 2.87
N ILE A 148 10.62 -0.70 2.66
CA ILE A 148 9.64 -0.31 3.68
C ILE A 148 9.79 -1.25 4.89
N PRO A 149 10.13 -0.74 6.10
CA PRO A 149 10.59 -1.59 7.19
C PRO A 149 9.51 -2.52 7.75
N VAL A 150 8.25 -2.08 7.77
CA VAL A 150 7.12 -2.85 8.31
C VAL A 150 5.93 -2.76 7.36
N TYR A 151 5.36 -3.91 7.03
CA TYR A 151 4.17 -4.03 6.19
C TYR A 151 3.12 -4.90 6.89
N TRP A 152 1.91 -4.40 7.02
CA TRP A 152 0.78 -5.15 7.55
C TRP A 152 -0.24 -5.43 6.45
N ILE A 153 -0.77 -6.66 6.45
CA ILE A 153 -1.99 -7.01 5.72
C ILE A 153 -3.07 -7.34 6.73
N VAL A 154 -4.09 -6.51 6.80
CA VAL A 154 -5.29 -6.75 7.61
C VAL A 154 -6.25 -7.59 6.81
N ASN A 155 -6.18 -8.91 7.02
CA ASN A 155 -6.94 -9.91 6.29
C ASN A 155 -8.34 -10.06 6.87
N LEU A 156 -9.32 -9.43 6.22
CA LEU A 156 -10.72 -9.43 6.65
C LEU A 156 -11.38 -10.82 6.53
N SER A 157 -10.94 -11.63 5.56
CA SER A 157 -11.52 -12.96 5.32
C SER A 157 -11.17 -13.97 6.43
N ASP A 158 -9.93 -13.89 6.93
CA ASP A 158 -9.43 -14.83 7.97
C ASP A 158 -9.43 -14.19 9.36
N ASN A 159 -9.89 -12.92 9.47
CA ASN A 159 -9.99 -12.16 10.72
C ASN A 159 -8.66 -12.10 11.48
N GLN A 160 -7.58 -11.76 10.76
CA GLN A 160 -6.22 -11.69 11.29
C GLN A 160 -5.42 -10.55 10.68
N CYS A 161 -4.32 -10.17 11.34
CA CYS A 161 -3.33 -9.25 10.81
C CYS A 161 -2.01 -9.97 10.55
N GLU A 162 -1.50 -9.89 9.33
CA GLU A 162 -0.21 -10.43 8.92
C GLU A 162 0.83 -9.30 8.98
N VAL A 163 1.83 -9.43 9.81
CA VAL A 163 2.90 -8.47 10.00
C VAL A 163 4.16 -8.97 9.32
N TYR A 164 4.67 -8.21 8.37
CA TYR A 164 5.87 -8.51 7.62
C TYR A 164 6.98 -7.54 8.00
N THR A 165 8.19 -8.06 8.28
CA THR A 165 9.36 -7.29 8.69
C THR A 165 10.62 -7.79 8.00
N GLU A 166 11.72 -7.03 8.11
CA GLU A 166 13.00 -7.35 7.49
C GLU A 166 12.92 -7.44 5.95
N PRO A 167 12.60 -6.31 5.27
CA PRO A 167 12.57 -6.28 3.81
C PRO A 167 13.95 -6.64 3.24
N SER A 168 13.96 -7.40 2.14
CA SER A 168 15.20 -7.79 1.46
C SER A 168 15.89 -6.63 0.74
N GLY A 169 15.13 -5.58 0.41
CA GLY A 169 15.57 -4.54 -0.50
C GLY A 169 15.53 -4.98 -1.97
N PRO A 170 16.29 -4.31 -2.86
CA PRO A 170 16.21 -4.50 -4.31
C PRO A 170 16.97 -5.77 -4.76
N GLU A 171 16.43 -6.93 -4.45
CA GLU A 171 16.89 -8.25 -4.90
C GLU A 171 16.07 -8.73 -6.12
N PRO A 172 16.52 -9.78 -6.87
CA PRO A 172 15.77 -10.33 -8.00
C PRO A 172 14.37 -10.87 -7.63
N GLN A 173 14.19 -11.29 -6.37
CA GLN A 173 12.92 -11.72 -5.81
C GLN A 173 12.72 -11.03 -4.46
N PRO A 174 12.32 -9.75 -4.43
CA PRO A 174 12.15 -9.01 -3.19
C PRO A 174 11.06 -9.62 -2.33
N ASP A 175 11.34 -9.77 -1.04
CA ASP A 175 10.39 -10.26 -0.04
C ASP A 175 10.73 -9.75 1.36
N TYR A 176 9.84 -9.94 2.31
CA TYR A 176 10.11 -9.79 3.74
C TYR A 176 10.61 -11.12 4.30
N ARG A 177 11.66 -11.09 5.12
CA ARG A 177 12.29 -12.29 5.69
C ARG A 177 11.51 -12.86 6.86
N GLN A 178 10.67 -12.04 7.50
CA GLN A 178 9.86 -12.46 8.62
C GLN A 178 8.38 -12.15 8.38
N ARG A 179 7.53 -13.06 8.84
CA ARG A 179 6.08 -12.90 8.91
C ARG A 179 5.61 -13.40 10.27
N GLN A 180 4.74 -12.62 10.91
CA GLN A 180 4.01 -13.02 12.10
C GLN A 180 2.53 -12.73 11.92
N ASP A 181 1.69 -13.70 12.22
CA ASP A 181 0.24 -13.58 12.13
C ASP A 181 -0.35 -13.33 13.53
N TYR A 182 -1.27 -12.39 13.63
CA TYR A 182 -1.96 -12.00 14.85
C TYR A 182 -3.46 -12.18 14.67
N GLY A 183 -4.09 -13.03 15.51
CA GLY A 183 -5.53 -13.24 15.54
C GLY A 183 -6.25 -12.22 16.42
N ALA A 184 -7.57 -12.32 16.49
CA ALA A 184 -8.45 -11.35 17.17
C ALA A 184 -8.11 -11.13 18.67
N SER A 185 -7.54 -12.14 19.36
CA SER A 185 -7.15 -12.02 20.78
C SER A 185 -5.78 -11.42 21.01
N ASP A 186 -4.99 -11.22 19.94
CA ASP A 186 -3.61 -10.82 20.03
C ASP A 186 -3.44 -9.30 20.07
N VAL A 187 -2.23 -8.88 20.42
CA VAL A 187 -1.81 -7.48 20.49
C VAL A 187 -0.56 -7.31 19.64
N ILE A 188 -0.61 -6.41 18.67
CA ILE A 188 0.47 -6.14 17.72
C ILE A 188 1.36 -5.02 18.27
N PRO A 189 2.69 -5.21 18.36
CA PRO A 189 3.60 -4.11 18.64
C PRO A 189 3.69 -3.18 17.43
N VAL A 190 3.52 -1.88 17.65
CA VAL A 190 3.75 -0.84 16.64
C VAL A 190 5.21 -0.42 16.73
N VAL A 191 5.98 -0.75 15.68
CA VAL A 191 7.42 -0.48 15.63
C VAL A 191 7.71 0.54 14.55
N LEU A 192 8.36 1.65 14.91
CA LEU A 192 8.79 2.71 13.98
C LEU A 192 10.29 2.94 14.16
N ALA A 193 11.03 2.89 13.06
CA ALA A 193 12.49 3.02 13.05
C ALA A 193 13.21 2.08 14.07
N GLY A 194 12.69 0.85 14.22
CA GLY A 194 13.25 -0.15 15.15
C GLY A 194 12.86 0.03 16.63
N VAL A 195 12.02 1.02 16.95
CA VAL A 195 11.55 1.28 18.33
C VAL A 195 10.06 0.93 18.44
N GLU A 196 9.69 0.14 19.47
CA GLU A 196 8.29 -0.09 19.81
C GLU A 196 7.71 1.20 20.42
N VAL A 197 6.78 1.85 19.71
CA VAL A 197 6.13 3.10 20.11
C VAL A 197 4.81 2.88 20.81
N GLY A 198 4.28 1.67 20.77
CA GLY A 198 3.02 1.29 21.41
C GLY A 198 2.53 -0.06 20.94
N ARG A 199 1.33 -0.42 21.34
CA ARG A 199 0.68 -1.68 20.99
C ARG A 199 -0.76 -1.47 20.61
N MET A 200 -1.26 -2.25 19.64
CA MET A 200 -2.64 -2.21 19.17
C MET A 200 -3.28 -3.59 19.28
N ALA A 201 -4.38 -3.72 19.99
CA ALA A 201 -5.10 -4.98 20.05
C ALA A 201 -5.88 -5.22 18.75
N VAL A 202 -5.77 -6.41 18.17
CA VAL A 202 -6.42 -6.76 16.89
C VAL A 202 -7.93 -6.56 16.94
N ARG A 203 -8.57 -6.88 18.08
CA ARG A 203 -10.01 -6.66 18.33
C ARG A 203 -10.46 -5.19 18.31
N GLU A 204 -9.54 -4.23 18.31
CA GLU A 204 -9.90 -2.80 18.23
C GLU A 204 -10.24 -2.37 16.81
N PHE A 205 -9.83 -3.13 15.80
CA PHE A 205 -10.07 -2.81 14.41
C PHE A 205 -10.63 -3.96 13.57
N LEU A 206 -10.49 -5.21 13.99
CA LEU A 206 -11.17 -6.36 13.38
C LEU A 206 -12.43 -6.72 14.19
N PRO A 207 -13.53 -7.10 13.49
CA PRO A 207 -14.80 -7.44 14.13
C PRO A 207 -14.74 -8.75 14.91
#